data_f0cae3fc9f9258496ce71bfbf691311c
#
_entry.id   f0cae3fc9f9258496ce71bfbf691311c
#
_cell.length_a   1.000
_cell.length_b   1.000
_cell.length_c   1.000
_cell.angle_alpha   90.00
_cell.angle_beta   90.00
_cell.angle_gamma   90.00
#
_symmetry.space_group_name_H-M   'P 1'
#
loop_
_entity.id
_entity.type
_entity.pdbx_description
1 polymer ?
#
loop_
_entity_poly.entity_id
_entity_poly.type
_entity_poly.pdbx_seq_one_letter_code
_entity_poly.pdbx_strand_id
1 'polypeptide(L)'
;MTRIAKERGTDNVLADLGLPDAEELTAKAILAKKINDIIESRGLTQSAAAKRLKIPQPKVSAIRTYKLTGISLERLMQALTALGQHVEIIVRPCDRNTPARINVAA
;
A
#
# COMPACT_ATOMS: atom_id res chain seq x y z
N MET A 1 -1.68 1.22 -20.62
CA MET A 1 -1.58 2.00 -20.66
C MET A 1 -1.18 2.37 -20.63
N THR A 2 -1.15 2.03 -20.33
CA THR A 2 -0.86 2.76 -20.39
C THR A 2 -0.14 3.03 -20.23
N ARG A 3 0.09 2.85 -20.44
CA ARG A 3 0.70 3.56 -20.35
C ARG A 3 1.56 3.83 -20.23
N ILE A 4 1.76 3.69 -20.06
CA ILE A 4 2.51 4.40 -20.01
C ILE A 4 3.29 4.75 -19.92
N ALA A 5 3.37 4.61 -19.78
CA ALA A 5 3.89 5.35 -19.73
C ALA A 5 4.60 5.73 -19.56
N LYS A 6 4.86 5.61 -19.48
CA LYS A 6 5.31 6.27 -19.44
C LYS A 6 5.56 6.67 -19.36
N GLU A 7 5.43 6.45 -19.18
CA GLU A 7 5.40 7.10 -19.10
C GLU A 7 5.86 7.45 -18.64
N ARG A 8 6.12 7.66 -18.51
CA ARG A 8 6.28 8.28 -18.13
C ARG A 8 6.46 8.89 -17.66
N GLY A 9 6.37 8.81 -17.35
CA GLY A 9 6.02 9.55 -16.97
C GLY A 9 5.99 9.88 -16.33
N THR A 10 5.78 10.13 -15.81
CA THR A 10 5.30 10.50 -15.32
C THR A 10 5.18 10.65 -14.61
N ASP A 11 5.01 10.82 -14.31
CA ASP A 11 4.52 11.04 -13.68
C ASP A 11 4.31 11.37 -12.98
N ASN A 12 4.09 11.84 -12.63
CA ASN A 12 3.52 12.13 -12.00
C ASN A 12 3.29 12.64 -11.73
N VAL A 13 3.06 13.08 -11.81
CA VAL A 13 2.46 13.46 -11.55
C VAL A 13 2.11 13.23 -11.02
N LEU A 14 2.14 13.19 -10.67
CA LEU A 14 1.45 12.69 -10.11
C LEU A 14 0.35 12.74 -10.42
N ALA A 15 0.01 12.76 -10.60
CA ALA A 15 -0.69 12.76 -11.28
C ALA A 15 -0.93 13.37 -12.23
N ASP A 16 -0.86 13.80 -12.56
CA ASP A 16 -1.20 14.27 -13.50
C ASP A 16 -1.63 13.74 -14.15
N LEU A 17 -2.30 13.84 -13.78
CA LEU A 17 -2.35 12.92 -14.50
C LEU A 17 -2.83 11.57 -14.04
N GLY A 18 -3.72 11.19 -13.11
CA GLY A 18 -4.10 9.84 -12.81
C GLY A 18 -2.89 8.93 -12.88
N LEU A 19 -1.82 9.37 -12.33
CA LEU A 19 -0.56 8.68 -12.51
C LEU A 19 -0.57 7.36 -11.77
N PRO A 20 -0.02 6.31 -12.36
CA PRO A 20 0.05 5.02 -11.67
C PRO A 20 0.72 5.12 -10.32
N ASP A 21 1.74 5.99 -10.20
CA ASP A 21 2.43 6.17 -8.93
C ASP A 21 1.50 6.72 -7.85
N ALA A 22 0.60 7.62 -8.23
CA ALA A 22 -0.36 8.18 -7.26
C ALA A 22 -1.31 7.10 -6.76
N GLU A 23 -1.79 6.22 -7.66
CA GLU A 23 -2.66 5.12 -7.26
C GLU A 23 -1.92 4.15 -6.36
N GLU A 24 -0.68 3.86 -6.68
CA GLU A 24 0.11 2.94 -5.87
C GLU A 24 0.35 3.52 -4.49
N LEU A 25 0.70 4.80 -4.39
CA LEU A 25 0.93 5.43 -3.09
C LEU A 25 -0.35 5.48 -2.27
N THR A 26 -1.49 5.73 -2.91
CA THR A 26 -2.78 5.72 -2.23
C THR A 26 -3.08 4.33 -1.68
N ALA A 27 -2.87 3.29 -2.49
CA ALA A 27 -3.08 1.92 -2.04
C ALA A 27 -2.17 1.58 -0.88
N LYS A 28 -0.90 1.97 -0.97
CA LYS A 28 0.05 1.73 0.12
C LYS A 28 -0.39 2.43 1.40
N ALA A 29 -0.88 3.67 1.29
CA ALA A 29 -1.30 4.42 2.48
C ALA A 29 -2.50 3.75 3.15
N ILE A 30 -3.44 3.24 2.38
CA ILE A 30 -4.60 2.54 2.95
C ILE A 30 -4.16 1.29 3.70
N LEU A 31 -3.27 0.50 3.10
CA LEU A 31 -2.77 -0.71 3.75
C LEU A 31 -1.93 -0.37 4.99
N ALA A 32 -1.10 0.67 4.89
CA ALA A 32 -0.29 1.10 6.03
C ALA A 32 -1.16 1.57 7.19
N LYS A 33 -2.25 2.28 6.89
CA LYS A 33 -3.16 2.70 7.95
C LYS A 33 -3.76 1.49 8.67
N LYS A 34 -4.16 0.48 7.92
CA LYS A 34 -4.71 -0.73 8.51
C LYS A 34 -3.66 -1.40 9.41
N ILE A 35 -2.42 -1.49 8.93
CA ILE A 35 -1.34 -2.07 9.73
C ILE A 35 -1.13 -1.25 11.00
N ASN A 36 -1.08 0.08 10.88
CA ASN A 36 -0.84 0.95 12.01
C ASN A 36 -1.97 0.87 13.03
N ASP A 37 -3.22 0.79 12.57
CA ASP A 37 -4.35 0.64 13.49
C ASP A 37 -4.22 -0.65 14.32
N ILE A 38 -3.79 -1.73 13.69
CA ILE A 38 -3.62 -3.00 14.39
C ILE A 38 -2.47 -2.93 15.39
N ILE A 39 -1.34 -2.34 14.98
CA ILE A 39 -0.19 -2.18 15.86
C ILE A 39 -0.60 -1.39 17.10
N GLU A 40 -1.33 -0.28 16.89
CA GLU A 40 -1.77 0.56 18.00
C GLU A 40 -2.76 -0.17 18.91
N SER A 41 -3.73 -0.85 18.32
CA SER A 41 -4.75 -1.53 19.12
C SER A 41 -4.16 -2.66 19.94
N ARG A 42 -3.06 -3.26 19.50
CA ARG A 42 -2.38 -4.32 20.25
C ARG A 42 -1.27 -3.81 21.13
N GLY A 43 -1.00 -2.50 21.10
CA GLY A 43 0.06 -1.92 21.92
C GLY A 43 1.45 -2.41 21.58
N LEU A 44 1.70 -2.74 20.31
CA LEU A 44 3.01 -3.26 19.91
C LEU A 44 4.02 -2.13 19.79
N THR A 45 5.22 -2.37 20.34
CA THR A 45 6.35 -1.48 20.09
C THR A 45 6.86 -1.74 18.68
N GLN A 46 7.70 -0.81 18.16
CA GLN A 46 8.29 -1.02 16.85
C GLN A 46 9.15 -2.29 16.82
N SER A 47 9.84 -2.58 17.90
CA SER A 47 10.64 -3.80 17.99
C SER A 47 9.77 -5.05 17.94
N ALA A 48 8.68 -5.06 18.71
CA ALA A 48 7.76 -6.20 18.71
C ALA A 48 7.08 -6.35 17.37
N ALA A 49 6.69 -5.23 16.76
CA ALA A 49 6.06 -5.26 15.42
C ALA A 49 7.03 -5.80 14.38
N ALA A 50 8.30 -5.40 14.44
CA ALA A 50 9.30 -5.90 13.49
C ALA A 50 9.42 -7.41 13.57
N LYS A 51 9.42 -7.96 14.77
CA LYS A 51 9.49 -9.41 14.95
C LYS A 51 8.24 -10.08 14.41
N ARG A 52 7.07 -9.53 14.71
CA ARG A 52 5.80 -10.10 14.29
C ARG A 52 5.67 -10.06 12.76
N LEU A 53 6.06 -8.95 12.16
CA LEU A 53 5.95 -8.75 10.72
C LEU A 53 7.10 -9.37 9.94
N LYS A 54 8.16 -9.77 10.62
CA LYS A 54 9.37 -10.35 10.02
C LYS A 54 10.02 -9.39 9.04
N ILE A 55 10.09 -8.13 9.42
CA ILE A 55 10.75 -7.09 8.62
C ILE A 55 11.67 -6.29 9.53
N PRO A 56 12.70 -5.63 8.96
CA PRO A 56 13.60 -4.81 9.76
C PRO A 56 12.86 -3.67 10.44
N GLN A 57 13.33 -3.30 11.62
CA GLN A 57 12.69 -2.23 12.39
C GLN A 57 12.63 -0.90 11.62
N PRO A 58 13.63 -0.50 10.82
CA PRO A 58 13.49 0.70 10.00
C PRO A 58 12.32 0.65 9.03
N LYS A 59 11.95 -0.53 8.53
CA LYS A 59 10.77 -0.67 7.68
C LYS A 59 9.49 -0.46 8.47
N VAL A 60 9.44 -0.94 9.72
CA VAL A 60 8.30 -0.66 10.60
C VAL A 60 8.18 0.83 10.82
N SER A 61 9.29 1.50 11.10
CA SER A 61 9.28 2.95 11.28
C SER A 61 8.74 3.67 10.04
N ALA A 62 9.15 3.20 8.86
CA ALA A 62 8.68 3.78 7.60
C ALA A 62 7.16 3.61 7.46
N ILE A 63 6.62 2.45 7.80
CA ILE A 63 5.17 2.23 7.77
C ILE A 63 4.47 3.14 8.76
N ARG A 64 5.00 3.27 9.97
CA ARG A 64 4.42 4.10 11.02
C ARG A 64 4.37 5.57 10.63
N THR A 65 5.32 6.03 9.83
CA THR A 65 5.39 7.44 9.42
C THR A 65 4.96 7.64 7.98
N TYR A 66 4.40 6.61 7.34
CA TYR A 66 3.88 6.69 5.97
C TYR A 66 4.93 7.08 4.94
N LYS A 67 6.18 6.68 5.16
CA LYS A 67 7.24 6.84 4.17
C LYS A 67 7.33 5.56 3.36
N LEU A 68 6.44 5.42 2.38
CA LEU A 68 6.11 4.14 1.78
C LEU A 68 6.76 3.89 0.41
N THR A 69 7.52 4.84 -0.12
CA THR A 69 8.09 4.69 -1.46
C THR A 69 9.04 3.50 -1.56
N GLY A 70 9.72 3.14 -0.48
CA GLY A 70 10.64 2.02 -0.47
C GLY A 70 10.02 0.71 -0.05
N ILE A 71 8.70 0.64 0.08
CA ILE A 71 8.01 -0.56 0.55
C ILE A 71 6.99 -0.96 -0.50
N SER A 72 7.03 -2.22 -0.94
CA SER A 72 6.13 -2.70 -1.98
C SER A 72 4.74 -2.99 -1.41
N LEU A 73 3.73 -2.96 -2.30
CA LEU A 73 2.38 -3.38 -1.92
C LEU A 73 2.39 -4.82 -1.40
N GLU A 74 3.16 -5.68 -2.05
CA GLU A 74 3.25 -7.07 -1.64
C GLU A 74 3.74 -7.18 -0.20
N ARG A 75 4.74 -6.37 0.16
CA ARG A 75 5.28 -6.39 1.52
C ARG A 75 4.23 -5.95 2.53
N LEU A 76 3.43 -4.94 2.19
CA LEU A 76 2.36 -4.48 3.07
C LEU A 76 1.27 -5.54 3.22
N MET A 77 0.92 -6.23 2.13
CA MET A 77 -0.05 -7.31 2.21
C MET A 77 0.46 -8.46 3.06
N GLN A 78 1.74 -8.81 2.91
CA GLN A 78 2.35 -9.85 3.75
C GLN A 78 2.35 -9.45 5.22
N ALA A 79 2.60 -8.17 5.51
CA ALA A 79 2.55 -7.67 6.88
C ALA A 79 1.16 -7.87 7.48
N LEU A 80 0.12 -7.58 6.71
CA LEU A 80 -1.24 -7.79 7.18
C LEU A 80 -1.53 -9.25 7.48
N THR A 81 -1.09 -10.17 6.62
CA THR A 81 -1.29 -11.59 6.89
C THR A 81 -0.51 -12.03 8.13
N ALA A 82 0.68 -11.47 8.35
CA ALA A 82 1.44 -11.77 9.56
C ALA A 82 0.72 -11.28 10.81
N LEU A 83 -0.14 -10.29 10.68
CA LEU A 83 -0.97 -9.79 11.79
C LEU A 83 -2.31 -10.51 11.87
N GLY A 84 -2.48 -11.61 11.13
CA GLY A 84 -3.69 -12.40 11.17
C GLY A 84 -4.82 -11.88 10.33
N GLN A 85 -4.54 -10.96 9.42
CA GLN A 85 -5.58 -10.41 8.55
C GLN A 85 -5.67 -11.21 7.26
N HIS A 86 -6.88 -11.34 6.75
CA HIS A 86 -7.13 -11.97 5.46
C HIS A 86 -7.06 -10.88 4.39
N VAL A 87 -6.23 -11.09 3.36
CA VAL A 87 -6.11 -10.14 2.26
C VAL A 87 -6.69 -10.80 1.02
N GLU A 88 -7.63 -10.12 0.38
CA GLU A 88 -8.33 -10.66 -0.78
C GLU A 88 -8.18 -9.66 -1.92
N ILE A 89 -7.85 -10.17 -3.11
CA ILE A 89 -7.70 -9.33 -4.31
C ILE A 89 -8.81 -9.71 -5.27
N ILE A 90 -9.60 -8.71 -5.66
CA ILE A 90 -10.73 -8.91 -6.56
C ILE A 90 -10.43 -8.17 -7.86
N VAL A 91 -10.56 -8.88 -8.97
CA VAL A 91 -10.38 -8.32 -10.31
C VAL A 91 -11.69 -8.49 -11.06
N ARG A 92 -12.22 -7.38 -11.59
CA ARG A 92 -13.49 -7.42 -12.31
C ARG A 92 -13.50 -6.39 -13.43
N PRO A 93 -14.36 -6.60 -14.45
CA PRO A 93 -14.46 -5.63 -15.54
C PRO A 93 -14.90 -4.27 -15.04
N CYS A 94 -14.42 -3.25 -15.70
CA CYS A 94 -14.76 -1.88 -15.38
C CYS A 94 -15.94 -1.43 -16.23
N ASP A 95 -16.76 -0.55 -15.68
CA ASP A 95 -17.84 0.08 -16.41
C ASP A 95 -17.26 0.98 -17.50
N ARG A 96 -17.99 1.13 -18.62
CA ARG A 96 -17.55 1.98 -19.74
C ARG A 96 -17.31 3.42 -19.32
N ASN A 97 -18.09 3.91 -18.38
CA ASN A 97 -18.07 5.32 -18.01
C ASN A 97 -17.09 5.61 -16.88
N THR A 98 -16.42 4.58 -16.37
CA THR A 98 -15.51 4.71 -15.23
C THR A 98 -14.13 4.22 -15.63
N PRO A 99 -13.07 5.03 -15.49
CA PRO A 99 -11.73 4.56 -15.82
C PRO A 99 -11.34 3.39 -14.93
N ALA A 100 -10.68 2.41 -15.51
CA ALA A 100 -10.14 1.31 -14.73
C ALA A 100 -9.04 1.84 -13.83
N ARG A 101 -9.01 1.35 -12.59
CA ARG A 101 -8.03 1.82 -11.62
C ARG A 101 -7.74 0.75 -10.58
N ILE A 102 -6.67 0.96 -9.84
CA ILE A 102 -6.35 0.12 -8.69
C ILE A 102 -6.94 0.80 -7.47
N ASN A 103 -7.78 0.09 -6.76
CA ASN A 103 -8.46 0.63 -5.58
C ASN A 103 -8.38 -0.38 -4.45
N VAL A 104 -8.09 0.10 -3.24
CA VAL A 104 -8.03 -0.75 -2.06
C VAL A 104 -9.27 -0.47 -1.22
N ALA A 105 -10.10 -1.50 -1.04
CA ALA A 105 -11.31 -1.41 -0.26
C ALA A 105 -11.05 -2.03 1.11
N ALA A 106 -10.43 -1.27 2.00
CA ALA A 106 -10.06 -1.77 3.31
C ALA A 106 -10.83 -1.12 4.45
#